data_d0fae27dffe90bb03ea0a850ef113b22
#
_entry.id   d0fae27dffe90bb03ea0a850ef113b22
#
_cell.length_a   1.000
_cell.length_b   1.000
_cell.length_c   1.000
_cell.angle_alpha   90.00
_cell.angle_beta   90.00
_cell.angle_gamma   90.00
#
_symmetry.space_group_name_H-M   'P 1'
#
loop_
_entity.id
_entity.type
_entity.pdbx_description
1 polymer ?
#
loop_
_entity_poly.entity_id
_entity_poly.type
_entity_poly.pdbx_seq_one_letter_code
_entity_poly.pdbx_strand_id
1 'polypeptide(L)' 'MPAAAAAGAQEKGGLLDLNSASQDELETLPGIGPKLAAEIIAYRSRAPFASVDDLTNVSGIGPKKLEGVRNLVTVR' A
#
# COMPACT_ATOMS: atom_id res chain seq x y z
N MET A 1 11.76 15.18 6.80
CA MET A 1 12.55 13.99 6.67
C MET A 1 11.71 12.83 6.21
N PRO A 2 11.79 12.54 4.95
CA PRO A 2 10.98 11.45 4.40
C PRO A 2 11.27 10.11 5.05
N ALA A 3 12.52 9.87 5.38
CA ALA A 3 12.88 8.59 5.97
C ALA A 3 12.19 8.39 7.32
N ALA A 4 12.07 9.46 8.07
CA ALA A 4 11.42 9.36 9.37
C ALA A 4 9.94 9.03 9.21
N ALA A 5 9.32 9.59 8.19
CA ALA A 5 7.91 9.29 7.94
C ALA A 5 7.73 7.83 7.55
N ALA A 6 8.64 7.31 6.75
CA ALA A 6 8.57 5.93 6.34
C ALA A 6 8.71 5.00 7.54
N ALA A 7 9.67 5.30 8.39
CA ALA A 7 9.88 4.50 9.59
C ALA A 7 8.64 4.54 10.48
N GLY A 8 8.03 5.71 10.59
CA GLY A 8 6.84 5.83 11.41
C GLY A 8 5.70 4.98 10.91
N ALA A 9 5.53 4.92 9.60
CA ALA A 9 4.47 4.11 9.03
C ALA A 9 4.64 2.64 9.38
N GLN A 10 5.87 2.17 9.32
CA GLN A 10 6.15 0.77 9.61
C GLN A 10 6.00 0.44 11.08
N GLU A 11 6.27 1.41 11.92
CA GLU A 11 6.22 1.18 13.34
C GLU A 11 4.82 1.00 13.87
N LYS A 12 3.83 1.30 13.09
CA LYS A 12 2.45 1.14 13.53
C LYS A 12 2.02 -0.31 13.42
N GLY A 13 2.61 -1.13 14.29
CA GLY A 13 2.28 -2.54 14.32
C GLY A 13 2.85 -3.32 13.17
N GLY A 14 3.82 -2.75 12.45
CA GLY A 14 4.42 -3.42 11.32
C GLY A 14 3.58 -3.39 10.06
N LEU A 15 2.45 -2.70 10.06
CA LEU A 15 1.58 -2.63 8.90
C LEU A 15 1.84 -1.35 8.11
N LEU A 16 1.80 -1.48 6.78
CA LEU A 16 1.92 -0.33 5.91
C LEU A 16 0.56 0.32 5.73
N ASP A 17 0.52 1.64 5.91
CA ASP A 17 -0.70 2.39 5.69
C ASP A 17 -0.81 2.70 4.19
N LEU A 18 -1.80 2.12 3.54
CA LEU A 18 -1.96 2.30 2.10
C LEU A 18 -2.15 3.75 1.70
N ASN A 19 -2.70 4.55 2.59
CA ASN A 19 -2.99 5.95 2.28
C ASN A 19 -1.79 6.87 2.46
N SER A 20 -0.72 6.41 3.08
CA SER A 20 0.42 7.28 3.35
C SER A 20 1.77 6.67 3.00
N ALA A 21 1.83 5.37 2.69
CA ALA A 21 3.09 4.71 2.39
C ALA A 21 3.72 5.31 1.14
N SER A 22 5.05 5.39 1.13
CA SER A 22 5.77 5.85 -0.04
C SER A 22 5.81 4.75 -1.10
N GLN A 23 6.22 5.13 -2.31
CA GLN A 23 6.36 4.14 -3.37
C GLN A 23 7.35 3.04 -2.96
N ASP A 24 8.47 3.43 -2.36
CA ASP A 24 9.47 2.46 -1.93
C ASP A 24 8.89 1.50 -0.90
N GLU A 25 8.10 2.00 0.02
CA GLU A 25 7.48 1.15 1.02
C GLU A 25 6.50 0.18 0.40
N LEU A 26 5.72 0.65 -0.54
CA LEU A 26 4.77 -0.22 -1.22
C LEU A 26 5.48 -1.33 -1.99
N GLU A 27 6.66 -1.02 -2.53
CA GLU A 27 7.42 -2.03 -3.27
C GLU A 27 7.98 -3.11 -2.37
N THR A 28 8.00 -2.93 -1.06
CA THR A 28 8.43 -3.99 -0.16
C THR A 28 7.38 -5.07 -0.02
N LEU A 29 6.16 -4.82 -0.45
CA LEU A 29 5.11 -5.81 -0.38
C LEU A 29 5.33 -6.90 -1.42
N PRO A 30 5.09 -8.17 -1.08
CA PRO A 30 5.29 -9.24 -2.05
C PRO A 30 4.37 -9.07 -3.26
N GLY A 31 4.95 -9.19 -4.43
CA GLY A 31 4.21 -9.07 -5.67
C GLY A 31 3.94 -7.64 -6.12
N ILE A 32 4.37 -6.64 -5.36
CA ILE A 32 4.17 -5.24 -5.71
C ILE A 32 5.50 -4.67 -6.19
N GLY A 33 5.60 -4.47 -7.49
CA GLY A 33 6.76 -3.83 -8.08
C GLY A 33 6.52 -2.34 -8.27
N PRO A 34 7.46 -1.65 -8.96
CA PRO A 34 7.34 -0.21 -9.16
C PRO A 34 6.05 0.20 -9.85
N LYS A 35 5.62 -0.60 -10.81
CA LYS A 35 4.42 -0.24 -11.56
C LYS A 35 3.17 -0.31 -10.69
N LEU A 36 3.03 -1.39 -9.93
CA LEU A 36 1.86 -1.52 -9.06
C LEU A 36 1.89 -0.52 -7.93
N ALA A 37 3.07 -0.23 -7.40
CA ALA A 37 3.19 0.80 -6.37
C ALA A 37 2.72 2.14 -6.91
N ALA A 38 3.10 2.48 -8.14
CA ALA A 38 2.65 3.72 -8.76
C ALA A 38 1.15 3.73 -8.97
N GLU A 39 0.58 2.57 -9.33
CA GLU A 39 -0.87 2.48 -9.50
C GLU A 39 -1.62 2.69 -8.18
N ILE A 40 -1.07 2.15 -7.11
CA ILE A 40 -1.67 2.34 -5.79
C ILE A 40 -1.66 3.83 -5.42
N ILE A 41 -0.55 4.50 -5.68
CA ILE A 41 -0.44 5.92 -5.39
C ILE A 41 -1.41 6.72 -6.24
N ALA A 42 -1.52 6.37 -7.52
CA ALA A 42 -2.47 7.05 -8.40
C ALA A 42 -3.90 6.88 -7.92
N TYR A 43 -4.24 5.67 -7.47
CA TYR A 43 -5.58 5.41 -6.98
C TYR A 43 -5.88 6.28 -5.76
N ARG A 44 -4.99 6.27 -4.77
CA ARG A 44 -5.25 7.02 -3.54
C ARG A 44 -5.26 8.52 -3.75
N SER A 45 -4.63 8.99 -4.83
CA SER A 45 -4.65 10.41 -5.16
C SER A 45 -6.04 10.86 -5.61
N ARG A 46 -6.85 9.94 -6.11
CA ARG A 46 -8.21 10.25 -6.53
C ARG A 46 -9.21 9.95 -5.43
N ALA A 47 -8.96 8.92 -4.66
CA ALA A 47 -9.84 8.55 -3.54
C ALA A 47 -9.03 7.73 -2.55
N PRO A 48 -9.04 8.11 -1.27
CA PRO A 48 -8.31 7.31 -0.28
C PRO A 48 -8.89 5.92 -0.17
N PHE A 49 -8.05 4.98 0.24
CA PHE A 49 -8.50 3.63 0.51
C PHE A 49 -9.36 3.63 1.75
N ALA A 50 -10.58 3.16 1.62
CA ALA A 50 -11.49 3.03 2.75
C ALA A 50 -11.28 1.70 3.48
N SER A 51 -10.81 0.68 2.77
CA SER A 51 -10.52 -0.61 3.36
C SER A 51 -9.38 -1.25 2.59
N VAL A 52 -8.78 -2.26 3.20
CA VAL A 52 -7.70 -3.00 2.52
C VAL A 52 -8.24 -3.67 1.26
N ASP A 53 -9.48 -4.10 1.27
CA ASP A 53 -10.07 -4.75 0.10
C ASP A 53 -10.17 -3.82 -1.10
N ASP A 54 -10.11 -2.52 -0.90
CA ASP A 54 -10.12 -1.58 -2.01
C ASP A 54 -8.91 -1.73 -2.92
N LEU A 55 -7.88 -2.46 -2.48
CA LEU A 55 -6.74 -2.74 -3.34
C LEU A 55 -7.15 -3.43 -4.63
N THR A 56 -8.21 -4.21 -4.61
CA THR A 56 -8.66 -4.87 -5.84
C THR A 56 -9.21 -3.89 -6.86
N ASN A 57 -9.47 -2.65 -6.47
CA ASN A 57 -9.86 -1.61 -7.42
C ASN A 57 -8.68 -1.03 -8.16
N VAL A 58 -7.46 -1.34 -7.72
CA VAL A 58 -6.26 -0.85 -8.36
C VAL A 58 -5.97 -1.74 -9.58
N SER A 59 -5.70 -1.10 -10.70
CA SER A 59 -5.38 -1.82 -11.92
C SER A 59 -4.17 -2.73 -11.67
N GLY A 60 -4.31 -4.01 -11.98
CA GLY A 60 -3.23 -4.97 -11.82
C GLY A 60 -3.24 -5.73 -10.51
N ILE A 61 -4.13 -5.39 -9.58
CA ILE A 61 -4.22 -6.10 -8.31
C ILE A 61 -5.52 -6.88 -8.27
N GLY A 62 -5.40 -8.19 -8.28
CA GLY A 62 -6.55 -9.07 -8.15
C GLY A 62 -6.63 -9.67 -6.76
N PRO A 63 -7.60 -10.55 -6.52
CA PRO A 63 -7.79 -11.15 -5.21
C PRO A 63 -6.59 -11.91 -4.69
N LYS A 64 -5.84 -12.55 -5.58
CA LYS A 64 -4.66 -13.30 -5.15
C LYS A 64 -3.58 -12.39 -4.60
N LYS A 65 -3.33 -11.27 -5.29
CA LYS A 65 -2.35 -10.33 -4.80
C LYS A 65 -2.80 -9.70 -3.48
N LEU A 66 -4.07 -9.41 -3.39
CA LEU A 66 -4.62 -8.88 -2.14
C LEU A 66 -4.37 -9.85 -1.00
N GLU A 67 -4.61 -11.13 -1.22
CA GLU A 67 -4.39 -12.12 -0.16
C GLU A 67 -2.94 -12.13 0.29
N GLY A 68 -2.02 -11.96 -0.64
CA GLY A 68 -0.60 -11.98 -0.32
C GLY A 68 -0.16 -10.80 0.53
N VAL A 69 -0.88 -9.70 0.52
CA VAL A 69 -0.49 -8.51 1.27
C VAL A 69 -1.48 -8.12 2.36
N ARG A 70 -2.62 -8.78 2.42
CA ARG A 70 -3.71 -8.38 3.33
C ARG A 70 -3.23 -8.18 4.76
N ASN A 71 -2.38 -9.07 5.23
CA ASN A 71 -1.90 -9.02 6.61
C ASN A 71 -0.73 -8.09 6.81
N LEU A 72 -0.27 -7.44 5.74
CA LEU A 72 0.88 -6.56 5.80
C LEU A 72 0.50 -5.09 5.68
N VAL A 73 -0.76 -4.78 5.41
CA VAL A 73 -1.19 -3.42 5.14
C VAL A 73 -2.42 -3.08 5.96
N THR A 74 -2.63 -1.79 6.11
CA THR A 74 -3.81 -1.26 6.79
C THR A 74 -4.24 0.02 6.07
N VAL A 75 -5.36 0.59 6.50
CA VAL A 75 -5.78 1.90 6.03
C VAL A 75 -6.10 2.76 7.24
N ARG A 76 -5.82 4.06 7.11
CA ARG A 76 -6.09 4.99 8.19
C ARG A 76 -6.69 6.26 7.67
#